data_b06c5cdf507c2fa9acb22b167b9efaca
#
_entry.id   b06c5cdf507c2fa9acb22b167b9efaca
#
_cell.length_a   1.000
_cell.length_b   1.000
_cell.length_c   1.000
_cell.angle_alpha   90.00
_cell.angle_beta   90.00
_cell.angle_gamma   90.00
#
_symmetry.space_group_name_H-M   'P 1'
#
loop_
_entity.id
_entity.type
_entity.pdbx_description
1 polymer ?
#
loop_
_entity_poly.entity_id
_entity_poly.type
_entity_poly.pdbx_seq_one_letter_code
_entity_poly.pdbx_strand_id
1 'polypeptide(L)'
;EDYSGCGNTLNMASPQTLKLIMDSLRYWVTEMHVDGFRFDLASSLARDTEHVDKLSAFFDIIHQDPILSRVKLIAEPWDVGQMDSYDLGGFPPVWREWNGKYRDSMRNFWRSHPVGLGEFASRFAGSSDLYSGARRRPTASVNLITVHDGFTLRDLVSYNDKHNEANGESNRDGTSDNNSWNCGAEGPTDDPDVLALRARQSRAMLTTLLLSFGIPMLLGGDEMGRTQQGNNNAYCQDNELTWFDWSATDQELLTFTRQLIAFLKAHPAFRRQRFLAGAAAA
;
A
#
# COMPACT_ATOMS: atom_id res chain seq x y z
N GLU A 1 9.45 23.17 10.04
CA GLU A 1 9.77 21.77 10.35
C GLU A 1 9.62 20.90 9.09
N ASP A 2 10.29 19.78 9.05
CA ASP A 2 10.27 18.86 7.92
C ASP A 2 9.73 17.49 8.35
N TYR A 3 8.51 17.19 7.92
CA TYR A 3 7.87 15.88 8.13
C TYR A 3 7.79 15.06 6.81
N SER A 4 8.37 15.61 5.73
CA SER A 4 8.31 15.01 4.40
C SER A 4 9.64 14.42 3.93
N GLY A 5 10.76 14.79 4.58
CA GLY A 5 12.10 14.46 4.11
C GLY A 5 12.57 15.31 2.92
N CYS A 6 11.76 16.28 2.47
CA CYS A 6 12.03 17.15 1.31
C CYS A 6 12.52 18.55 1.71
N GLY A 7 12.86 18.75 2.98
CA GLY A 7 13.39 20.00 3.52
C GLY A 7 12.35 20.88 4.23
N ASN A 8 11.08 20.85 3.82
CA ASN A 8 10.00 21.61 4.45
C ASN A 8 8.65 20.92 4.31
N THR A 9 7.78 21.15 5.29
CA THR A 9 6.37 20.77 5.24
C THR A 9 5.50 22.02 5.26
N LEU A 10 4.36 22.00 4.55
CA LEU A 10 3.41 23.10 4.57
C LEU A 10 2.85 23.30 5.99
N ASN A 11 2.74 24.57 6.42
CA ASN A 11 2.18 24.88 7.72
C ASN A 11 0.65 24.76 7.70
N MET A 12 0.13 23.65 8.21
CA MET A 12 -1.31 23.35 8.23
C MET A 12 -2.10 24.23 9.20
N ALA A 13 -1.45 24.90 10.17
CA ALA A 13 -2.08 25.87 11.05
C ALA A 13 -2.36 27.22 10.35
N SER A 14 -1.81 27.43 9.14
CA SER A 14 -2.04 28.66 8.37
C SER A 14 -3.36 28.57 7.57
N PRO A 15 -4.33 29.49 7.78
CA PRO A 15 -5.55 29.51 6.98
C PRO A 15 -5.31 29.67 5.48
N GLN A 16 -4.23 30.34 5.07
CA GLN A 16 -3.90 30.52 3.66
C GLN A 16 -3.39 29.20 3.03
N THR A 17 -2.65 28.41 3.78
CA THR A 17 -2.22 27.06 3.35
C THR A 17 -3.44 26.15 3.18
N LEU A 18 -4.32 26.10 4.17
CA LEU A 18 -5.57 25.32 4.09
C LEU A 18 -6.40 25.73 2.88
N LYS A 19 -6.55 27.05 2.64
CA LYS A 19 -7.27 27.56 1.48
C LYS A 19 -6.64 27.07 0.16
N LEU A 20 -5.31 27.20 0.03
CA LEU A 20 -4.59 26.76 -1.17
C LEU A 20 -4.83 25.27 -1.46
N ILE A 21 -4.73 24.42 -0.43
CA ILE A 21 -4.95 22.98 -0.55
C ILE A 21 -6.40 22.70 -0.95
N MET A 22 -7.37 23.29 -0.28
CA MET A 22 -8.79 23.05 -0.55
C MET A 22 -9.20 23.53 -1.94
N ASP A 23 -8.72 24.70 -2.39
CA ASP A 23 -8.98 25.20 -3.73
C ASP A 23 -8.36 24.31 -4.80
N SER A 24 -7.14 23.82 -4.58
CA SER A 24 -6.47 22.84 -5.47
C SER A 24 -7.28 21.53 -5.57
N LEU A 25 -7.67 20.94 -4.42
CA LEU A 25 -8.44 19.69 -4.42
C LEU A 25 -9.78 19.85 -5.14
N ARG A 26 -10.51 20.96 -4.90
CA ARG A 26 -11.76 21.23 -5.64
C ARG A 26 -11.55 21.36 -7.13
N TYR A 27 -10.50 22.09 -7.55
CA TYR A 27 -10.14 22.24 -8.97
C TYR A 27 -9.94 20.87 -9.64
N TRP A 28 -9.17 19.99 -9.01
CA TRP A 28 -8.94 18.66 -9.57
C TRP A 28 -10.24 17.82 -9.68
N VAL A 29 -11.17 17.98 -8.78
CA VAL A 29 -12.47 17.27 -8.86
C VAL A 29 -13.38 17.92 -9.91
N THR A 30 -13.52 19.25 -9.91
CA THR A 30 -14.52 19.94 -10.74
C THR A 30 -14.07 20.11 -12.18
N GLU A 31 -12.79 20.43 -12.41
CA GLU A 31 -12.27 20.74 -13.74
C GLU A 31 -11.55 19.53 -14.37
N MET A 32 -10.81 18.77 -13.56
CA MET A 32 -10.02 17.64 -14.04
C MET A 32 -10.75 16.29 -13.87
N HIS A 33 -11.92 16.30 -13.19
CA HIS A 33 -12.81 15.15 -13.02
C HIS A 33 -12.19 13.93 -12.35
N VAL A 34 -11.27 14.14 -11.39
CA VAL A 34 -10.73 13.02 -10.60
C VAL A 34 -11.77 12.50 -9.60
N ASP A 35 -11.76 11.19 -9.34
CA ASP A 35 -12.70 10.51 -8.44
C ASP A 35 -12.24 10.47 -6.97
N GLY A 36 -11.07 11.01 -6.67
CA GLY A 36 -10.50 11.03 -5.32
C GLY A 36 -9.01 11.23 -5.30
N PHE A 37 -8.43 11.14 -4.11
CA PHE A 37 -7.04 11.43 -3.85
C PHE A 37 -6.41 10.38 -2.95
N ARG A 38 -5.16 10.05 -3.22
CA ARG A 38 -4.23 9.46 -2.25
C ARG A 38 -3.32 10.58 -1.77
N PHE A 39 -3.27 10.77 -0.46
CA PHE A 39 -2.44 11.78 0.18
C PHE A 39 -1.13 11.15 0.61
N ASP A 40 -0.05 11.67 0.05
CA ASP A 40 1.31 11.31 0.41
C ASP A 40 1.60 11.78 1.84
N LEU A 41 2.26 10.93 2.63
CA LEU A 41 2.63 11.25 4.02
C LEU A 41 1.48 11.96 4.78
N ALA A 42 0.28 11.42 4.72
CA ALA A 42 -0.95 12.10 5.13
C ALA A 42 -0.98 12.48 6.61
N SER A 43 -0.19 11.83 7.46
CA SER A 43 -0.04 12.24 8.87
C SER A 43 0.50 13.66 9.00
N SER A 44 1.32 14.13 8.07
CA SER A 44 1.85 15.50 8.05
C SER A 44 0.78 16.57 7.88
N LEU A 45 -0.35 16.25 7.22
CA LEU A 45 -1.47 17.18 7.02
C LEU A 45 -2.31 17.38 8.29
N ALA A 46 -2.19 16.48 9.24
CA ALA A 46 -2.92 16.48 10.50
C ALA A 46 -2.06 16.97 11.68
N ARG A 47 -0.80 17.35 11.43
CA ARG A 47 0.07 17.81 12.53
C ARG A 47 -0.29 19.23 12.98
N ASP A 48 -0.48 19.35 14.31
CA ASP A 48 -0.46 20.60 15.02
C ASP A 48 0.84 20.61 15.85
N THR A 49 1.81 21.42 15.45
CA THR A 49 3.17 21.49 16.01
C THR A 49 3.95 20.15 15.96
N GLU A 50 3.87 19.30 16.97
CA GLU A 50 4.68 18.07 17.07
C GLU A 50 3.85 16.77 16.97
N HIS A 51 2.55 16.84 17.24
CA HIS A 51 1.67 15.67 17.29
C HIS A 51 0.68 15.64 16.11
N VAL A 52 0.27 14.43 15.73
CA VAL A 52 -0.82 14.23 14.78
C VAL A 52 -2.16 14.48 15.50
N ASP A 53 -2.86 15.53 15.09
CA ASP A 53 -4.18 15.86 15.64
C ASP A 53 -5.31 15.30 14.75
N LYS A 54 -6.03 14.31 15.28
CA LYS A 54 -7.18 13.70 14.59
C LYS A 54 -8.38 14.65 14.44
N LEU A 55 -8.37 15.75 15.16
CA LEU A 55 -9.37 16.85 15.10
C LEU A 55 -8.81 18.06 14.35
N SER A 56 -7.76 17.88 13.55
CA SER A 56 -7.18 19.00 12.83
C SER A 56 -8.18 19.66 11.89
N ALA A 57 -8.04 20.98 11.71
CA ALA A 57 -8.88 21.78 10.84
C ALA A 57 -8.95 21.22 9.39
N PHE A 58 -7.87 20.57 8.93
CA PHE A 58 -7.84 19.94 7.61
C PHE A 58 -8.93 18.87 7.46
N PHE A 59 -9.07 17.96 8.44
CA PHE A 59 -10.08 16.92 8.37
C PHE A 59 -11.51 17.49 8.44
N ASP A 60 -11.75 18.45 9.32
CA ASP A 60 -13.08 19.05 9.43
C ASP A 60 -13.48 19.78 8.16
N ILE A 61 -12.57 20.56 7.58
CA ILE A 61 -12.82 21.31 6.36
C ILE A 61 -13.08 20.39 5.18
N ILE A 62 -12.27 19.34 4.97
CA ILE A 62 -12.46 18.41 3.85
C ILE A 62 -13.75 17.60 3.98
N HIS A 63 -14.16 17.25 5.20
CA HIS A 63 -15.36 16.46 5.43
C HIS A 63 -16.66 17.25 5.25
N GLN A 64 -16.66 18.54 5.57
CA GLN A 64 -17.83 19.39 5.38
C GLN A 64 -17.94 19.97 3.96
N ASP A 65 -16.88 19.88 3.18
CA ASP A 65 -16.86 20.41 1.82
C ASP A 65 -17.85 19.64 0.91
N PRO A 66 -18.79 20.31 0.22
CA PRO A 66 -19.84 19.65 -0.55
C PRO A 66 -19.34 18.87 -1.77
N ILE A 67 -18.11 19.14 -2.23
CA ILE A 67 -17.47 18.47 -3.35
C ILE A 67 -16.57 17.34 -2.83
N LEU A 68 -15.64 17.66 -1.92
CA LEU A 68 -14.61 16.73 -1.47
C LEU A 68 -15.14 15.62 -0.56
N SER A 69 -16.23 15.86 0.18
CA SER A 69 -16.86 14.81 0.99
C SER A 69 -17.46 13.64 0.18
N ARG A 70 -17.56 13.78 -1.15
CA ARG A 70 -18.15 12.78 -2.05
C ARG A 70 -17.13 11.96 -2.79
N VAL A 71 -15.85 12.34 -2.77
CA VAL A 71 -14.78 11.64 -3.48
C VAL A 71 -14.04 10.68 -2.55
N LYS A 72 -13.21 9.82 -3.13
CA LYS A 72 -12.41 8.86 -2.37
C LYS A 72 -11.24 9.58 -1.70
N LEU A 73 -11.07 9.36 -0.39
CA LEU A 73 -9.97 9.89 0.41
C LEU A 73 -9.14 8.72 0.93
N ILE A 74 -7.89 8.66 0.52
CA ILE A 74 -6.97 7.57 0.87
C ILE A 74 -5.72 8.19 1.50
N ALA A 75 -5.35 7.72 2.67
CA ALA A 75 -4.17 8.17 3.36
C ALA A 75 -3.02 7.16 3.21
N GLU A 76 -1.83 7.68 3.04
CA GLU A 76 -0.63 7.04 3.50
C GLU A 76 -0.46 7.41 4.96
N PRO A 77 -0.73 6.49 5.92
CA PRO A 77 -0.93 6.84 7.31
C PRO A 77 0.37 6.93 8.11
N TRP A 78 1.39 7.54 7.53
CA TRP A 78 2.70 7.83 8.14
C TRP A 78 3.30 9.12 7.59
N ASP A 79 4.39 9.54 8.20
CA ASP A 79 5.31 10.57 7.73
C ASP A 79 6.73 10.26 8.24
N VAL A 80 7.69 11.15 8.01
CA VAL A 80 9.09 10.98 8.46
C VAL A 80 9.40 11.71 9.77
N GLY A 81 8.38 12.15 10.50
CA GLY A 81 8.51 12.77 11.81
C GLY A 81 9.04 11.81 12.88
N GLN A 82 9.47 12.35 14.02
CA GLN A 82 10.03 11.55 15.11
C GLN A 82 8.96 10.97 16.05
N MET A 83 7.81 11.64 16.19
CA MET A 83 6.72 11.24 17.07
C MET A 83 5.43 11.08 16.30
N ASP A 84 4.63 10.07 16.65
CA ASP A 84 3.34 9.75 16.03
C ASP A 84 3.39 9.64 14.49
N SER A 85 4.56 9.26 13.95
CA SER A 85 4.78 9.21 12.50
C SER A 85 4.09 8.03 11.81
N TYR A 86 3.52 7.08 12.55
CA TYR A 86 2.77 5.95 12.01
C TYR A 86 1.39 5.84 12.70
N ASP A 87 0.35 6.42 12.08
CA ASP A 87 -0.99 6.51 12.66
C ASP A 87 -2.02 5.61 11.93
N LEU A 88 -1.64 4.39 11.62
CA LEU A 88 -2.54 3.42 10.98
C LEU A 88 -3.72 3.07 11.89
N GLY A 89 -4.94 3.26 11.40
CA GLY A 89 -6.19 3.13 12.15
C GLY A 89 -6.68 4.43 12.76
N GLY A 90 -5.89 5.49 12.72
CA GLY A 90 -6.16 6.77 13.34
C GLY A 90 -6.96 7.77 12.50
N PHE A 91 -7.05 7.59 11.21
CA PHE A 91 -7.76 8.52 10.32
C PHE A 91 -9.28 8.47 10.49
N PRO A 92 -9.99 9.57 10.18
CA PRO A 92 -11.43 9.65 10.33
C PRO A 92 -12.23 8.59 9.52
N PRO A 93 -13.49 8.29 9.87
CA PRO A 93 -14.25 7.15 9.33
C PRO A 93 -14.41 7.09 7.82
N VAL A 94 -14.41 8.24 7.12
CA VAL A 94 -14.57 8.29 5.65
C VAL A 94 -13.28 7.97 4.89
N TRP A 95 -12.14 8.04 5.56
CA TRP A 95 -10.83 7.77 4.98
C TRP A 95 -10.56 6.28 4.83
N ARG A 96 -9.75 5.95 3.85
CA ARG A 96 -9.11 4.66 3.69
C ARG A 96 -7.62 4.82 3.91
N GLU A 97 -6.96 3.75 4.33
CA GLU A 97 -5.54 3.81 4.69
C GLU A 97 -4.78 2.69 4.01
N TRP A 98 -3.61 2.99 3.47
CA TRP A 98 -2.67 1.97 3.06
C TRP A 98 -2.21 1.18 4.27
N ASN A 99 -2.51 -0.12 4.29
CA ASN A 99 -2.28 -0.95 5.46
C ASN A 99 -0.88 -1.59 5.43
N GLY A 100 0.12 -0.88 5.97
CA GLY A 100 1.49 -1.38 6.07
C GLY A 100 1.60 -2.63 6.95
N LYS A 101 0.79 -2.75 8.03
CA LYS A 101 0.76 -3.97 8.86
C LYS A 101 0.27 -5.18 8.07
N TYR A 102 -0.70 -5.00 7.18
CA TYR A 102 -1.12 -6.05 6.27
C TYR A 102 0.04 -6.50 5.39
N ARG A 103 0.71 -5.55 4.74
CA ARG A 103 1.87 -5.81 3.86
C ARG A 103 2.92 -6.65 4.58
N ASP A 104 3.34 -6.20 5.74
CA ASP A 104 4.45 -6.81 6.47
C ASP A 104 4.08 -8.19 7.02
N SER A 105 2.86 -8.35 7.56
CA SER A 105 2.37 -9.64 8.04
C SER A 105 2.25 -10.67 6.90
N MET A 106 1.74 -10.27 5.73
CA MET A 106 1.58 -11.18 4.59
C MET A 106 2.93 -11.56 3.97
N ARG A 107 3.85 -10.62 3.80
CA ARG A 107 5.20 -10.91 3.32
C ARG A 107 5.93 -11.86 4.27
N ASN A 108 5.89 -11.59 5.58
CA ASN A 108 6.50 -12.42 6.60
C ASN A 108 5.92 -13.85 6.63
N PHE A 109 4.61 -13.99 6.51
CA PHE A 109 3.96 -15.29 6.45
C PHE A 109 4.45 -16.12 5.27
N TRP A 110 4.48 -15.56 4.08
CA TRP A 110 4.86 -16.29 2.86
C TRP A 110 6.37 -16.57 2.74
N ARG A 111 7.23 -15.78 3.39
CA ARG A 111 8.66 -16.08 3.50
C ARG A 111 9.01 -17.00 4.69
N SER A 112 8.01 -17.56 5.35
CA SER A 112 8.16 -18.44 6.53
C SER A 112 8.87 -17.76 7.73
N HIS A 113 8.82 -16.44 7.81
CA HIS A 113 9.23 -15.72 9.01
C HIS A 113 8.12 -15.83 10.08
N PRO A 114 8.44 -15.92 11.38
CA PRO A 114 7.44 -16.09 12.42
C PRO A 114 6.36 -15.00 12.39
N VAL A 115 5.14 -15.39 12.02
CA VAL A 115 3.91 -14.59 12.16
C VAL A 115 2.89 -15.49 12.83
N GLY A 116 2.29 -15.00 13.91
CA GLY A 116 1.24 -15.75 14.59
C GLY A 116 0.03 -15.97 13.67
N LEU A 117 -0.56 -17.17 13.72
CA LEU A 117 -1.76 -17.48 12.94
C LEU A 117 -2.90 -16.48 13.21
N GLY A 118 -3.02 -15.99 14.44
CA GLY A 118 -3.98 -14.96 14.83
C GLY A 118 -3.73 -13.62 14.12
N GLU A 119 -2.47 -13.20 13.96
CA GLU A 119 -2.10 -12.00 13.22
C GLU A 119 -2.45 -12.15 11.74
N PHE A 120 -2.04 -13.25 11.11
CA PHE A 120 -2.41 -13.54 9.73
C PHE A 120 -3.92 -13.51 9.52
N ALA A 121 -4.68 -14.22 10.37
CA ALA A 121 -6.14 -14.29 10.29
C ALA A 121 -6.79 -12.90 10.48
N SER A 122 -6.29 -12.09 11.42
CA SER A 122 -6.75 -10.72 11.66
C SER A 122 -6.56 -9.84 10.42
N ARG A 123 -5.36 -9.88 9.82
CA ARG A 123 -5.08 -9.12 8.59
C ARG A 123 -5.94 -9.59 7.43
N PHE A 124 -6.04 -10.92 7.23
CA PHE A 124 -6.84 -11.51 6.16
C PHE A 124 -8.35 -11.19 6.31
N ALA A 125 -8.86 -11.13 7.54
CA ALA A 125 -10.25 -10.80 7.84
C ALA A 125 -10.55 -9.28 7.90
N GLY A 126 -9.65 -8.41 7.43
CA GLY A 126 -9.89 -6.98 7.28
C GLY A 126 -9.39 -6.10 8.42
N SER A 127 -8.50 -6.61 9.29
CA SER A 127 -7.83 -5.84 10.34
C SER A 127 -8.81 -5.16 11.33
N SER A 128 -9.73 -5.94 11.90
CA SER A 128 -10.77 -5.42 12.80
C SER A 128 -10.19 -4.75 14.05
N ASP A 129 -9.03 -5.18 14.51
CA ASP A 129 -8.27 -4.58 15.61
C ASP A 129 -7.88 -3.12 15.35
N LEU A 130 -7.66 -2.75 14.08
CA LEU A 130 -7.32 -1.38 13.68
C LEU A 130 -8.55 -0.50 13.45
N TYR A 131 -9.64 -1.07 12.94
CA TYR A 131 -10.71 -0.26 12.38
C TYR A 131 -12.06 -0.39 13.08
N SER A 132 -12.36 -1.50 13.77
CA SER A 132 -13.69 -1.72 14.34
C SER A 132 -14.02 -0.77 15.49
N GLY A 133 -13.04 -0.41 16.32
CA GLY A 133 -13.19 0.52 17.44
C GLY A 133 -13.64 1.93 17.02
N ALA A 134 -13.23 2.37 15.83
CA ALA A 134 -13.63 3.65 15.23
C ALA A 134 -14.90 3.56 14.36
N ARG A 135 -15.68 2.48 14.50
CA ARG A 135 -16.89 2.20 13.69
C ARG A 135 -16.65 2.18 12.18
N ARG A 136 -15.42 1.91 11.76
CA ARG A 136 -15.02 1.80 10.36
C ARG A 136 -15.34 0.40 9.85
N ARG A 137 -15.29 0.21 8.55
CA ARG A 137 -15.58 -1.06 7.88
C ARG A 137 -14.28 -1.74 7.42
N PRO A 138 -14.28 -3.02 7.03
CA PRO A 138 -13.12 -3.66 6.40
C PRO A 138 -12.53 -2.86 5.24
N THR A 139 -13.37 -2.15 4.48
CA THR A 139 -12.97 -1.28 3.37
C THR A 139 -12.20 -0.02 3.78
N ALA A 140 -11.97 0.21 5.08
CA ALA A 140 -11.02 1.22 5.54
C ALA A 140 -9.58 0.80 5.24
N SER A 141 -9.32 -0.51 5.20
CA SER A 141 -8.03 -1.08 4.83
C SER A 141 -7.86 -1.13 3.32
N VAL A 142 -6.87 -0.43 2.79
CA VAL A 142 -6.31 -0.69 1.47
C VAL A 142 -5.16 -1.67 1.66
N ASN A 143 -5.39 -2.91 1.28
CA ASN A 143 -4.42 -3.99 1.41
C ASN A 143 -3.42 -3.95 0.26
N LEU A 144 -2.15 -4.12 0.56
CA LEU A 144 -1.07 -4.14 -0.44
C LEU A 144 -0.03 -5.20 -0.09
N ILE A 145 0.58 -5.79 -1.09
CA ILE A 145 1.79 -6.62 -0.95
C ILE A 145 3.00 -5.79 -1.40
N THR A 146 2.84 -5.07 -2.47
CA THR A 146 3.85 -4.24 -3.14
C THR A 146 3.29 -2.85 -3.40
N VAL A 147 4.18 -1.90 -3.57
CA VAL A 147 3.85 -0.49 -3.82
C VAL A 147 4.99 0.14 -4.62
N HIS A 148 4.80 1.36 -5.14
CA HIS A 148 5.80 2.08 -5.95
C HIS A 148 7.16 2.26 -5.24
N ASP A 149 7.14 2.41 -3.91
CA ASP A 149 8.33 2.44 -3.06
C ASP A 149 8.59 1.05 -2.51
N GLY A 150 9.47 0.31 -3.14
CA GLY A 150 9.80 -1.05 -2.76
C GLY A 150 10.00 -1.98 -3.95
N PHE A 151 10.20 -3.25 -3.67
CA PHE A 151 10.28 -4.29 -4.70
C PHE A 151 8.95 -4.50 -5.42
N THR A 152 9.02 -4.77 -6.74
CA THR A 152 7.91 -5.40 -7.46
C THR A 152 7.63 -6.79 -6.90
N LEU A 153 6.50 -7.40 -7.24
CA LEU A 153 6.18 -8.76 -6.78
C LEU A 153 7.22 -9.79 -7.25
N ARG A 154 7.72 -9.65 -8.47
CA ARG A 154 8.79 -10.51 -9.00
C ARG A 154 10.08 -10.33 -8.23
N ASP A 155 10.47 -9.09 -7.93
CA ASP A 155 11.69 -8.80 -7.19
C ASP A 155 11.57 -9.23 -5.73
N LEU A 156 10.40 -9.12 -5.12
CA LEU A 156 10.11 -9.54 -3.75
C LEU A 156 10.39 -11.05 -3.52
N VAL A 157 10.24 -11.88 -4.55
CA VAL A 157 10.52 -13.32 -4.51
C VAL A 157 11.85 -13.69 -5.16
N SER A 158 12.64 -12.70 -5.59
CA SER A 158 13.90 -12.93 -6.33
C SER A 158 15.12 -12.30 -5.69
N TYR A 159 14.94 -11.34 -4.76
CA TYR A 159 16.03 -10.61 -4.13
C TYR A 159 15.85 -10.55 -2.62
N ASN A 160 16.93 -10.80 -1.88
CA ASN A 160 17.02 -10.49 -0.46
C ASN A 160 17.49 -9.06 -0.25
N ASP A 161 18.49 -8.65 -1.04
CA ASP A 161 19.14 -7.35 -0.93
C ASP A 161 18.66 -6.39 -2.04
N LYS A 162 18.66 -5.10 -1.75
CA LYS A 162 18.35 -4.07 -2.75
C LYS A 162 19.55 -3.83 -3.67
N HIS A 163 19.25 -3.48 -4.91
CA HIS A 163 20.21 -3.18 -5.96
C HIS A 163 19.90 -1.81 -6.60
N ASN A 164 20.17 -0.74 -5.83
CA ASN A 164 19.86 0.64 -6.22
C ASN A 164 21.06 1.40 -6.78
N GLU A 165 22.14 0.70 -7.19
CA GLU A 165 23.36 1.30 -7.69
C GLU A 165 23.13 2.24 -8.87
N ALA A 166 22.15 1.90 -9.73
CA ALA A 166 21.75 2.73 -10.87
C ALA A 166 21.23 4.12 -10.48
N ASN A 167 20.81 4.32 -9.23
CA ASN A 167 20.34 5.61 -8.72
C ASN A 167 21.47 6.59 -8.41
N GLY A 168 22.74 6.14 -8.41
CA GLY A 168 23.91 7.00 -8.15
C GLY A 168 24.12 7.37 -6.68
N GLU A 169 23.37 6.78 -5.74
CA GLU A 169 23.43 7.03 -4.30
C GLU A 169 24.23 5.97 -3.52
N SER A 170 25.05 5.20 -4.20
CA SER A 170 25.85 4.11 -3.61
C SER A 170 25.01 3.07 -2.85
N ASN A 171 23.83 2.76 -3.37
CA ASN A 171 22.87 1.80 -2.79
C ASN A 171 22.41 2.16 -1.34
N ARG A 172 22.48 3.44 -0.95
CA ARG A 172 22.08 3.89 0.39
C ARG A 172 20.60 4.26 0.47
N ASP A 173 19.99 4.63 -0.65
CA ASP A 173 18.59 4.99 -0.81
C ASP A 173 17.67 3.77 -0.75
N GLY A 174 16.38 4.00 -0.51
CA GLY A 174 15.39 2.95 -0.34
C GLY A 174 15.56 2.15 0.95
N THR A 175 14.57 1.31 1.25
CA THR A 175 14.61 0.48 2.46
C THR A 175 15.56 -0.71 2.33
N SER A 176 16.27 -1.05 3.42
CA SER A 176 17.08 -2.28 3.49
C SER A 176 16.28 -3.48 4.03
N ASP A 177 15.13 -3.24 4.66
CA ASP A 177 14.24 -4.29 5.17
C ASP A 177 13.02 -4.42 4.26
N ASN A 178 13.12 -5.30 3.28
CA ASN A 178 12.08 -5.52 2.28
C ASN A 178 11.08 -6.62 2.66
N ASN A 179 11.33 -7.37 3.72
CA ASN A 179 10.56 -8.58 4.02
C ASN A 179 10.46 -9.53 2.80
N SER A 180 11.52 -9.59 1.99
CA SER A 180 11.62 -10.37 0.77
C SER A 180 12.26 -11.73 0.99
N TRP A 181 12.21 -12.59 -0.02
CA TRP A 181 12.89 -13.88 -0.03
C TRP A 181 13.26 -14.25 -1.46
N ASN A 182 14.55 -14.43 -1.73
CA ASN A 182 15.07 -14.78 -3.06
C ASN A 182 14.74 -16.22 -3.52
N CYS A 183 14.08 -17.01 -2.67
CA CYS A 183 13.70 -18.41 -2.93
C CYS A 183 14.86 -19.35 -3.22
N GLY A 184 16.08 -19.00 -2.81
CA GLY A 184 17.28 -19.84 -2.94
C GLY A 184 18.33 -19.34 -3.92
N ALA A 185 18.02 -18.31 -4.72
CA ALA A 185 18.99 -17.69 -5.62
C ALA A 185 18.76 -16.16 -5.68
N GLU A 186 19.81 -15.38 -5.51
CA GLU A 186 19.74 -13.92 -5.62
C GLU A 186 19.67 -13.49 -7.09
N GLY A 187 18.63 -12.75 -7.45
CA GLY A 187 18.44 -12.26 -8.82
C GLY A 187 18.02 -13.32 -9.85
N PRO A 188 18.39 -13.14 -11.13
CA PRO A 188 18.04 -14.06 -12.21
C PRO A 188 18.64 -15.45 -11.99
N THR A 189 17.92 -16.51 -12.38
CA THR A 189 18.35 -17.88 -12.29
C THR A 189 17.66 -18.73 -13.37
N ASP A 190 18.33 -19.81 -13.79
CA ASP A 190 17.76 -20.84 -14.67
C ASP A 190 17.40 -22.13 -13.91
N ASP A 191 17.52 -22.14 -12.58
CA ASP A 191 17.17 -23.28 -11.74
C ASP A 191 15.64 -23.48 -11.75
N PRO A 192 15.15 -24.61 -12.30
CA PRO A 192 13.71 -24.84 -12.44
C PRO A 192 12.97 -24.95 -11.10
N ASP A 193 13.62 -25.43 -10.05
CA ASP A 193 13.01 -25.57 -8.72
C ASP A 193 12.83 -24.18 -8.07
N VAL A 194 13.84 -23.32 -8.20
CA VAL A 194 13.75 -21.92 -7.73
C VAL A 194 12.67 -21.15 -8.51
N LEU A 195 12.63 -21.29 -9.83
CA LEU A 195 11.63 -20.63 -10.67
C LEU A 195 10.22 -21.11 -10.32
N ALA A 196 10.01 -22.42 -10.13
CA ALA A 196 8.72 -22.98 -9.72
C ALA A 196 8.30 -22.47 -8.33
N LEU A 197 9.25 -22.33 -7.40
CA LEU A 197 8.99 -21.80 -6.06
C LEU A 197 8.60 -20.32 -6.12
N ARG A 198 9.32 -19.49 -6.88
CA ARG A 198 9.01 -18.06 -7.10
C ARG A 198 7.60 -17.88 -7.68
N ALA A 199 7.27 -18.65 -8.71
CA ALA A 199 5.94 -18.63 -9.34
C ALA A 199 4.84 -19.03 -8.36
N ARG A 200 5.08 -20.01 -7.49
CA ARG A 200 4.15 -20.42 -6.43
C ARG A 200 3.96 -19.30 -5.40
N GLN A 201 5.03 -18.66 -4.94
CA GLN A 201 4.98 -17.57 -3.97
C GLN A 201 4.23 -16.35 -4.52
N SER A 202 4.49 -15.96 -5.76
CA SER A 202 3.80 -14.84 -6.41
C SER A 202 2.28 -15.10 -6.50
N ARG A 203 1.88 -16.29 -6.93
CA ARG A 203 0.44 -16.67 -6.97
C ARG A 203 -0.18 -16.72 -5.58
N ALA A 204 0.54 -17.19 -4.58
CA ALA A 204 0.05 -17.25 -3.20
C ALA A 204 -0.17 -15.84 -2.62
N MET A 205 0.75 -14.92 -2.85
CA MET A 205 0.62 -13.51 -2.42
C MET A 205 -0.53 -12.79 -3.13
N LEU A 206 -0.68 -12.97 -4.45
CA LEU A 206 -1.82 -12.40 -5.21
C LEU A 206 -3.16 -12.97 -4.73
N THR A 207 -3.23 -14.27 -4.45
CA THR A 207 -4.42 -14.91 -3.90
C THR A 207 -4.78 -14.32 -2.54
N THR A 208 -3.79 -14.19 -1.66
CA THR A 208 -3.98 -13.60 -0.34
C THR A 208 -4.47 -12.17 -0.45
N LEU A 209 -3.84 -11.35 -1.30
CA LEU A 209 -4.24 -9.96 -1.52
C LEU A 209 -5.69 -9.83 -1.99
N LEU A 210 -6.04 -10.57 -3.03
CA LEU A 210 -7.35 -10.44 -3.69
C LEU A 210 -8.50 -11.07 -2.91
N LEU A 211 -8.24 -12.08 -2.07
CA LEU A 211 -9.27 -12.74 -1.27
C LEU A 211 -9.37 -12.25 0.18
N SER A 212 -8.48 -11.38 0.63
CA SER A 212 -8.58 -10.72 1.94
C SER A 212 -9.73 -9.71 1.97
N PHE A 213 -10.34 -9.53 3.13
CA PHE A 213 -11.32 -8.46 3.32
C PHE A 213 -10.61 -7.11 3.35
N GLY A 214 -11.20 -6.13 2.65
CA GLY A 214 -10.62 -4.81 2.45
C GLY A 214 -10.69 -4.41 0.98
N ILE A 215 -9.87 -3.44 0.61
CA ILE A 215 -9.70 -3.00 -0.78
C ILE A 215 -8.33 -3.49 -1.25
N PRO A 216 -8.26 -4.43 -2.19
CA PRO A 216 -6.97 -4.86 -2.72
C PRO A 216 -6.36 -3.77 -3.59
N MET A 217 -5.10 -3.46 -3.36
CA MET A 217 -4.27 -2.59 -4.21
C MET A 217 -3.19 -3.42 -4.88
N LEU A 218 -3.25 -3.53 -6.20
CA LEU A 218 -2.28 -4.21 -7.03
C LEU A 218 -1.33 -3.19 -7.65
N LEU A 219 -0.03 -3.38 -7.48
CA LEU A 219 0.97 -2.56 -8.18
C LEU A 219 0.95 -2.92 -9.67
N GLY A 220 0.87 -1.89 -10.53
CA GLY A 220 0.85 -2.12 -11.97
C GLY A 220 2.11 -2.84 -12.46
N GLY A 221 1.90 -3.96 -13.18
CA GLY A 221 2.97 -4.82 -13.69
C GLY A 221 3.22 -6.07 -12.85
N ASP A 222 2.74 -6.14 -11.60
CA ASP A 222 2.88 -7.35 -10.79
C ASP A 222 2.12 -8.54 -11.40
N GLU A 223 0.98 -8.26 -12.02
CA GLU A 223 0.16 -9.26 -12.73
C GLU A 223 0.83 -9.85 -13.96
N MET A 224 1.86 -9.20 -14.47
CA MET A 224 2.61 -9.65 -15.65
C MET A 224 4.06 -10.01 -15.35
N GLY A 225 4.45 -10.02 -14.09
CA GLY A 225 5.80 -10.40 -13.66
C GLY A 225 6.86 -9.35 -13.95
N ARG A 226 6.51 -8.06 -13.90
CA ARG A 226 7.45 -6.95 -14.05
C ARG A 226 8.56 -7.01 -13.01
N THR A 227 9.79 -6.73 -13.42
CA THR A 227 10.95 -6.58 -12.55
C THR A 227 11.56 -5.18 -12.66
N GLN A 228 12.14 -4.70 -11.57
CA GLN A 228 13.05 -3.57 -11.51
C GLN A 228 14.48 -4.04 -11.19
N GLN A 229 14.77 -5.33 -11.45
CA GLN A 229 16.09 -5.95 -11.28
C GLN A 229 16.66 -5.76 -9.85
N GLY A 230 15.79 -5.78 -8.85
CA GLY A 230 16.17 -5.58 -7.45
C GLY A 230 16.33 -4.11 -7.04
N ASN A 231 16.03 -3.15 -7.92
CA ASN A 231 15.94 -1.75 -7.51
C ASN A 231 14.59 -1.52 -6.80
N ASN A 232 14.63 -1.15 -5.54
CA ASN A 232 13.44 -0.93 -4.72
C ASN A 232 13.10 0.55 -4.50
N ASN A 233 13.78 1.46 -5.23
CA ASN A 233 13.59 2.90 -5.12
C ASN A 233 13.81 3.60 -6.47
N ALA A 234 13.05 3.20 -7.48
CA ALA A 234 13.29 3.57 -8.87
C ALA A 234 12.78 4.98 -9.25
N TYR A 235 12.66 5.90 -8.30
CA TYR A 235 12.07 7.24 -8.47
C TYR A 235 12.74 8.10 -9.54
N CYS A 236 14.05 7.94 -9.73
CA CYS A 236 14.85 8.71 -10.70
C CYS A 236 15.13 7.98 -12.01
N GLN A 237 14.53 6.79 -12.21
CA GLN A 237 14.77 5.96 -13.39
C GLN A 237 13.66 6.19 -14.45
N ASP A 238 14.03 6.72 -15.60
CA ASP A 238 13.16 6.82 -16.78
C ASP A 238 13.84 6.07 -17.95
N ASN A 239 13.93 4.74 -17.80
CA ASN A 239 14.62 3.85 -18.72
C ASN A 239 14.05 2.41 -18.60
N GLU A 240 14.70 1.44 -19.24
CA GLU A 240 14.30 0.03 -19.28
C GLU A 240 14.17 -0.60 -17.90
N LEU A 241 14.78 -0.04 -16.87
CA LEU A 241 14.66 -0.53 -15.49
C LEU A 241 13.21 -0.41 -14.97
N THR A 242 12.50 0.65 -15.38
CA THR A 242 11.14 0.94 -14.92
C THR A 242 10.07 0.81 -16.00
N TRP A 243 10.45 0.86 -17.28
CA TRP A 243 9.50 0.74 -18.37
C TRP A 243 8.85 -0.64 -18.38
N PHE A 244 7.63 -0.70 -18.90
CA PHE A 244 6.89 -1.95 -19.04
C PHE A 244 7.28 -2.66 -20.33
N ASP A 245 7.97 -3.77 -20.24
CA ASP A 245 8.20 -4.65 -21.38
C ASP A 245 7.00 -5.57 -21.59
N TRP A 246 6.10 -5.15 -22.46
CA TRP A 246 4.91 -5.91 -22.82
C TRP A 246 5.22 -7.22 -23.53
N SER A 247 6.38 -7.35 -24.13
CA SER A 247 6.82 -8.56 -24.84
C SER A 247 7.29 -9.65 -23.85
N ALA A 248 7.77 -9.25 -22.68
CA ALA A 248 8.24 -10.14 -21.61
C ALA A 248 7.15 -10.51 -20.59
N THR A 249 5.87 -10.27 -20.91
CA THR A 249 4.75 -10.57 -20.02
C THR A 249 4.68 -12.06 -19.67
N ASP A 250 4.66 -12.39 -18.38
CA ASP A 250 4.30 -13.72 -17.87
C ASP A 250 2.81 -13.98 -18.10
N GLN A 251 2.50 -14.68 -19.19
CA GLN A 251 1.12 -14.96 -19.61
C GLN A 251 0.38 -15.90 -18.65
N GLU A 252 1.09 -16.78 -17.94
CA GLU A 252 0.48 -17.65 -16.94
C GLU A 252 0.04 -16.87 -15.73
N LEU A 253 0.91 -15.99 -15.20
CA LEU A 253 0.61 -15.13 -14.06
C LEU A 253 -0.52 -14.14 -14.39
N LEU A 254 -0.48 -13.54 -15.58
CA LEU A 254 -1.53 -12.64 -16.05
C LEU A 254 -2.89 -13.34 -16.16
N THR A 255 -2.91 -14.55 -16.73
CA THR A 255 -4.13 -15.36 -16.85
C THR A 255 -4.66 -15.74 -15.47
N PHE A 256 -3.79 -16.20 -14.58
CA PHE A 256 -4.13 -16.50 -13.20
C PHE A 256 -4.75 -15.30 -12.47
N THR A 257 -4.12 -14.13 -12.58
CA THR A 257 -4.61 -12.90 -11.96
C THR A 257 -5.98 -12.48 -12.49
N ARG A 258 -6.20 -12.58 -13.80
CA ARG A 258 -7.52 -12.31 -14.42
C ARG A 258 -8.60 -13.27 -13.89
N GLN A 259 -8.30 -14.55 -13.79
CA GLN A 259 -9.23 -15.56 -13.26
C GLN A 259 -9.55 -15.28 -11.78
N LEU A 260 -8.55 -14.93 -10.99
CA LEU A 260 -8.72 -14.62 -9.58
C LEU A 260 -9.58 -13.36 -9.36
N ILE A 261 -9.39 -12.32 -10.18
CA ILE A 261 -10.24 -11.12 -10.16
C ILE A 261 -11.68 -11.46 -10.56
N ALA A 262 -11.86 -12.30 -11.57
CA ALA A 262 -13.19 -12.76 -11.98
C ALA A 262 -13.88 -13.55 -10.86
N PHE A 263 -13.13 -14.44 -10.19
CA PHE A 263 -13.60 -15.18 -9.02
C PHE A 263 -14.02 -14.22 -7.87
N LEU A 264 -13.19 -13.26 -7.53
CA LEU A 264 -13.51 -12.25 -6.51
C LEU A 264 -14.82 -11.49 -6.84
N LYS A 265 -14.99 -11.11 -8.12
CA LYS A 265 -16.20 -10.40 -8.58
C LYS A 265 -17.44 -11.27 -8.49
N ALA A 266 -17.32 -12.56 -8.78
CA ALA A 266 -18.43 -13.52 -8.74
C ALA A 266 -18.85 -13.91 -7.31
N HIS A 267 -17.97 -13.72 -6.29
CA HIS A 267 -18.21 -14.19 -4.94
C HIS A 267 -18.28 -13.04 -3.93
N PRO A 268 -19.49 -12.48 -3.64
CA PRO A 268 -19.65 -11.36 -2.70
C PRO A 268 -19.14 -11.62 -1.29
N ALA A 269 -18.98 -12.90 -0.91
CA ALA A 269 -18.45 -13.27 0.41
C ALA A 269 -17.06 -12.69 0.70
N PHE A 270 -16.23 -12.45 -0.33
CA PHE A 270 -14.90 -11.83 -0.20
C PHE A 270 -14.95 -10.29 -0.19
N ARG A 271 -16.10 -9.69 -0.48
CA ARG A 271 -16.30 -8.24 -0.54
C ARG A 271 -17.21 -7.75 0.59
N ARG A 272 -17.05 -8.32 1.78
CA ARG A 272 -17.91 -8.00 2.93
C ARG A 272 -17.70 -6.58 3.40
N GLN A 273 -18.82 -5.95 3.80
CA GLN A 273 -18.85 -4.60 4.36
C GLN A 273 -18.85 -4.61 5.90
N ARG A 274 -18.81 -5.79 6.53
CA ARG A 274 -18.80 -5.97 7.98
C ARG A 274 -17.74 -6.98 8.37
N PHE A 275 -17.08 -6.73 9.47
CA PHE A 275 -16.16 -7.68 10.07
C PHE A 275 -16.87 -8.99 10.44
N LEU A 276 -16.10 -10.06 10.54
CA LEU A 276 -16.59 -11.30 11.11
C LEU A 276 -16.88 -11.07 12.60
N ALA A 277 -18.08 -11.37 13.03
CA ALA A 277 -18.39 -11.42 14.46
C ALA A 277 -17.92 -12.76 14.97
N GLY A 278 -16.96 -12.77 15.89
CA GLY A 278 -16.54 -13.96 16.63
C GLY A 278 -17.61 -14.33 17.67
N ALA A 279 -18.79 -14.75 17.24
CA ALA A 279 -19.72 -15.42 18.14
C ALA A 279 -19.32 -16.90 18.18
N ALA A 280 -19.06 -17.45 19.36
CA ALA A 280 -19.09 -18.89 19.56
C ALA A 280 -20.45 -19.39 19.02
N ALA A 281 -20.43 -20.39 18.16
CA ALA A 281 -21.65 -21.09 17.81
C ALA A 281 -22.22 -21.65 19.13
N ALA A 282 -23.42 -21.19 19.48
CA ALA A 282 -24.15 -21.73 20.62
C ALA A 282 -24.53 -23.19 20.36
#